data_e34dc7d4a06791aa224c5615f83fa75f
#
_entry.id   e34dc7d4a06791aa224c5615f83fa75f
#
_cell.length_a   1.000
_cell.length_b   1.000
_cell.length_c   1.000
_cell.angle_alpha   90.00
_cell.angle_beta   90.00
_cell.angle_gamma   90.00
#
_symmetry.space_group_name_H-M   'P 1'
#
loop_
_entity.id
_entity.type
_entity.pdbx_description
1 polymer ?
#
loop_
_entity_poly.entity_id
_entity_poly.type
_entity_poly.pdbx_seq_one_letter_code
_entity_poly.pdbx_strand_id
1 'polypeptide(L)'
;MIPNFNEVDLSAVLAFLPVGLLPDIAKSLHETVPFTGLILTVYAFVVAVMSLPLTIVTARFERRKLLLVLLFVFSLCHFVVPRVESFETLFAARVGVALTHSIFWSIMTPLAARVAPHGKRAVGLAAVMGGTIVATVLGVPIGTNLGHLFGWHMSFFIIGIGSALVFVVIFFVLPVCEATHAGSLKSLPVILKRPGLQQLYLLTVVTVLGQFTAYSYLNPILATAGGLDEGMIVTMLFVFGIAGIVGTVVASKTVDRHCETTLLGAMVIVCASLALLAVSAANTVSLTVLIVCWGAAMTAVCLAFQTVLLTVAPDAADVAASLYSGIFNVGIGGGAFIGSRVSEAAGFMPVAYVGAGIVALSLLSLAVVRLKTGKWLLGEQTVRKVGEPVHESK
;
A
#
# COMPACT_ATOMS: atom_id res chain seq x y z
N MET A 1 -16.15 21.25 -12.87
CA MET A 1 -15.99 20.80 -11.46
C MET A 1 -15.98 19.29 -11.50
N ILE A 2 -14.85 18.64 -11.30
CA ILE A 2 -14.68 17.20 -11.51
C ILE A 2 -14.72 16.52 -10.14
N PRO A 3 -15.74 15.75 -9.84
CA PRO A 3 -15.81 14.97 -8.59
C PRO A 3 -15.13 13.61 -8.80
N ASN A 4 -13.80 13.54 -8.72
CA ASN A 4 -13.06 12.28 -8.88
C ASN A 4 -12.28 11.89 -7.60
N PHE A 5 -12.75 12.33 -6.44
CA PHE A 5 -12.00 12.19 -5.19
C PHE A 5 -12.18 10.84 -4.47
N ASN A 6 -13.16 10.01 -4.82
CA ASN A 6 -13.66 9.03 -3.84
C ASN A 6 -13.26 7.58 -4.04
N GLU A 7 -12.66 7.19 -5.16
CA GLU A 7 -12.46 5.76 -5.47
C GLU A 7 -11.14 5.18 -5.02
N VAL A 8 -10.06 5.92 -5.22
CA VAL A 8 -8.72 5.49 -4.75
C VAL A 8 -8.72 5.42 -3.24
N ASP A 9 -9.48 6.31 -2.61
CA ASP A 9 -9.60 6.45 -1.17
C ASP A 9 -10.18 5.20 -0.52
N LEU A 10 -11.27 4.68 -1.06
CA LEU A 10 -11.94 3.50 -0.52
C LEU A 10 -11.09 2.23 -0.64
N SER A 11 -10.35 2.05 -1.73
CA SER A 11 -9.55 0.85 -1.92
C SER A 11 -8.36 0.76 -0.97
N ALA A 12 -7.73 1.90 -0.64
CA ALA A 12 -6.63 1.96 0.32
C ALA A 12 -7.11 1.70 1.76
N VAL A 13 -8.25 2.32 2.15
CA VAL A 13 -8.89 2.05 3.46
C VAL A 13 -9.12 0.55 3.63
N LEU A 14 -9.62 -0.09 2.60
CA LEU A 14 -10.05 -1.48 2.65
C LEU A 14 -8.92 -2.49 2.70
N ALA A 15 -7.80 -2.19 2.07
CA ALA A 15 -6.63 -3.05 2.19
C ALA A 15 -6.19 -3.18 3.65
N PHE A 16 -6.25 -2.08 4.40
CA PHE A 16 -5.66 -1.99 5.75
C PHE A 16 -6.66 -1.93 6.90
N LEU A 17 -7.96 -1.76 6.64
CA LEU A 17 -8.99 -1.75 7.69
C LEU A 17 -8.93 -2.98 8.62
N PRO A 18 -8.73 -4.22 8.13
CA PRO A 18 -8.62 -5.37 9.02
C PRO A 18 -7.48 -5.28 10.03
N VAL A 19 -6.42 -4.50 9.74
CA VAL A 19 -5.29 -4.33 10.68
C VAL A 19 -5.77 -3.76 12.02
N GLY A 20 -6.66 -2.76 11.96
CA GLY A 20 -7.23 -2.14 13.16
C GLY A 20 -8.28 -3.00 13.87
N LEU A 21 -8.95 -3.92 13.15
CA LEU A 21 -10.07 -4.72 13.65
C LEU A 21 -9.75 -6.22 13.80
N LEU A 22 -8.48 -6.60 13.64
CA LEU A 22 -8.09 -8.00 13.61
C LEU A 22 -8.51 -8.79 14.87
N PRO A 23 -8.35 -8.26 16.11
CA PRO A 23 -8.80 -8.95 17.30
C PRO A 23 -10.33 -9.13 17.38
N ASP A 24 -11.10 -8.11 16.95
CA ASP A 24 -12.57 -8.13 16.98
C ASP A 24 -13.12 -9.16 15.99
N ILE A 25 -12.53 -9.23 14.78
CA ILE A 25 -12.87 -10.21 13.76
C ILE A 25 -12.57 -11.62 14.29
N ALA A 26 -11.38 -11.84 14.85
CA ALA A 26 -10.95 -13.11 15.39
C ALA A 26 -11.92 -13.60 16.50
N LYS A 27 -12.23 -12.73 17.46
CA LYS A 27 -13.16 -13.01 18.54
C LYS A 27 -14.56 -13.38 18.03
N SER A 28 -15.07 -12.62 17.06
CA SER A 28 -16.41 -12.81 16.49
C SER A 28 -16.54 -14.11 15.71
N LEU A 29 -15.49 -14.54 15.01
CA LEU A 29 -15.46 -15.77 14.20
C LEU A 29 -14.94 -16.99 14.97
N HIS A 30 -14.70 -16.85 16.29
CA HIS A 30 -14.14 -17.91 17.15
C HIS A 30 -12.79 -18.46 16.67
N GLU A 31 -11.98 -17.56 16.06
CA GLU A 31 -10.68 -17.89 15.51
C GLU A 31 -9.53 -17.23 16.30
N THR A 32 -8.31 -17.65 16.06
CA THR A 32 -7.14 -16.96 16.62
C THR A 32 -6.78 -15.72 15.80
N VAL A 33 -6.24 -14.68 16.45
CA VAL A 33 -5.77 -13.47 15.77
C VAL A 33 -4.73 -13.79 14.68
N PRO A 34 -3.74 -14.68 14.92
CA PRO A 34 -2.80 -15.11 13.88
C PRO A 34 -3.47 -15.74 12.67
N PHE A 35 -4.43 -16.64 12.87
CA PHE A 35 -5.17 -17.28 11.78
C PHE A 35 -6.02 -16.28 11.01
N THR A 36 -6.74 -15.40 11.71
CA THR A 36 -7.52 -14.34 11.09
C THR A 36 -6.65 -13.40 10.25
N GLY A 37 -5.40 -13.15 10.67
CA GLY A 37 -4.42 -12.37 9.90
C GLY A 37 -4.12 -12.91 8.50
N LEU A 38 -4.40 -14.19 8.22
CA LEU A 38 -4.25 -14.77 6.89
C LEU A 38 -5.17 -14.14 5.84
N ILE A 39 -6.25 -13.45 6.24
CA ILE A 39 -7.08 -12.69 5.30
C ILE A 39 -6.28 -11.57 4.61
N LEU A 40 -5.34 -10.93 5.31
CA LEU A 40 -4.43 -9.93 4.74
C LEU A 40 -3.44 -10.58 3.76
N THR A 41 -2.89 -11.73 4.16
CA THR A 41 -1.98 -12.52 3.33
C THR A 41 -2.63 -12.88 2.00
N VAL A 42 -3.79 -13.53 2.05
CA VAL A 42 -4.48 -14.00 0.85
C VAL A 42 -4.91 -12.85 -0.03
N TYR A 43 -5.47 -11.78 0.57
CA TYR A 43 -5.82 -10.58 -0.16
C TYR A 43 -4.64 -10.05 -0.99
N ALA A 44 -3.49 -9.86 -0.36
CA ALA A 44 -2.31 -9.32 -1.00
C ALA A 44 -1.73 -10.28 -2.07
N PHE A 45 -1.73 -11.59 -1.83
CA PHE A 45 -1.27 -12.56 -2.83
C PHE A 45 -2.22 -12.65 -4.02
N VAL A 46 -3.54 -12.59 -3.82
CA VAL A 46 -4.50 -12.53 -4.93
C VAL A 46 -4.25 -11.27 -5.76
N VAL A 47 -4.06 -10.11 -5.14
CA VAL A 47 -3.71 -8.88 -5.86
C VAL A 47 -2.40 -9.05 -6.62
N ALA A 48 -1.35 -9.57 -5.97
CA ALA A 48 -0.04 -9.75 -6.59
C ALA A 48 -0.08 -10.66 -7.83
N VAL A 49 -0.76 -11.79 -7.74
CA VAL A 49 -0.82 -12.79 -8.81
C VAL A 49 -1.78 -12.36 -9.92
N MET A 50 -2.92 -11.75 -9.57
CA MET A 50 -4.00 -11.46 -10.51
C MET A 50 -3.86 -10.10 -11.18
N SER A 51 -3.07 -9.13 -10.67
CA SER A 51 -2.95 -7.80 -11.25
C SER A 51 -2.55 -7.83 -12.72
N LEU A 52 -1.51 -8.54 -13.08
CA LEU A 52 -1.03 -8.62 -14.47
C LEU A 52 -2.00 -9.41 -15.38
N PRO A 53 -2.40 -10.65 -15.04
CA PRO A 53 -3.34 -11.42 -15.87
C PRO A 53 -4.68 -10.70 -16.11
N LEU A 54 -5.28 -10.15 -15.05
CA LEU A 54 -6.58 -9.48 -15.17
C LEU A 54 -6.47 -8.16 -15.93
N THR A 55 -5.38 -7.41 -15.78
CA THR A 55 -5.14 -6.19 -16.57
C THR A 55 -5.06 -6.53 -18.06
N ILE A 56 -4.41 -7.63 -18.43
CA ILE A 56 -4.33 -8.09 -19.82
C ILE A 56 -5.71 -8.49 -20.37
N VAL A 57 -6.42 -9.34 -19.62
CA VAL A 57 -7.75 -9.82 -20.05
C VAL A 57 -8.73 -8.65 -20.18
N THR A 58 -8.65 -7.67 -19.28
CA THR A 58 -9.55 -6.51 -19.27
C THR A 58 -9.06 -5.35 -20.15
N ALA A 59 -7.88 -5.45 -20.77
CA ALA A 59 -7.30 -4.38 -21.60
C ALA A 59 -8.21 -3.89 -22.73
N ARG A 60 -9.01 -4.80 -23.31
CA ARG A 60 -9.93 -4.54 -24.42
C ARG A 60 -11.29 -3.97 -24.04
N PHE A 61 -11.62 -3.95 -22.74
CA PHE A 61 -12.90 -3.43 -22.29
C PHE A 61 -12.90 -1.89 -22.19
N GLU A 62 -14.03 -1.28 -22.50
CA GLU A 62 -14.28 0.14 -22.33
C GLU A 62 -14.10 0.51 -20.85
N ARG A 63 -13.31 1.55 -20.57
CA ARG A 63 -12.80 1.85 -19.20
C ARG A 63 -13.90 2.23 -18.20
N ARG A 64 -14.92 2.99 -18.66
CA ARG A 64 -16.06 3.33 -17.80
C ARG A 64 -16.86 2.09 -17.40
N LYS A 65 -17.19 1.20 -18.36
CA LYS A 65 -17.91 -0.04 -18.06
C LYS A 65 -17.12 -0.94 -17.13
N LEU A 66 -15.83 -1.08 -17.39
CA LEU A 66 -14.95 -1.87 -16.52
C LEU A 66 -14.97 -1.33 -15.09
N LEU A 67 -14.78 -0.02 -14.91
CA LEU A 67 -14.80 0.62 -13.60
C LEU A 67 -16.14 0.42 -12.86
N LEU A 68 -17.26 0.59 -13.56
CA LEU A 68 -18.58 0.34 -12.99
C LEU A 68 -18.77 -1.12 -12.54
N VAL A 69 -18.30 -2.09 -13.33
CA VAL A 69 -18.33 -3.51 -12.93
C VAL A 69 -17.47 -3.75 -11.69
N LEU A 70 -16.27 -3.17 -11.64
CA LEU A 70 -15.38 -3.30 -10.48
C LEU A 70 -16.02 -2.75 -9.21
N LEU A 71 -16.61 -1.54 -9.27
CA LEU A 71 -17.29 -0.91 -8.13
C LEU A 71 -18.53 -1.69 -7.69
N PHE A 72 -19.30 -2.21 -8.66
CA PHE A 72 -20.47 -3.04 -8.35
C PHE A 72 -20.06 -4.31 -7.60
N VAL A 73 -19.08 -5.07 -8.12
CA VAL A 73 -18.61 -6.31 -7.48
C VAL A 73 -18.00 -6.00 -6.11
N PHE A 74 -17.22 -4.94 -6.01
CA PHE A 74 -16.63 -4.46 -4.77
C PHE A 74 -17.71 -4.13 -3.71
N SER A 75 -18.73 -3.34 -4.06
CA SER A 75 -19.84 -3.02 -3.16
C SER A 75 -20.60 -4.28 -2.74
N LEU A 76 -20.86 -5.20 -3.68
CA LEU A 76 -21.55 -6.46 -3.40
C LEU A 76 -20.78 -7.31 -2.38
N CYS A 77 -19.47 -7.45 -2.54
CA CYS A 77 -18.62 -8.16 -1.58
C CYS A 77 -18.70 -7.56 -0.17
N HIS A 78 -18.81 -6.22 -0.06
CA HIS A 78 -18.93 -5.54 1.23
C HIS A 78 -20.34 -5.66 1.83
N PHE A 79 -21.37 -5.71 1.02
CA PHE A 79 -22.74 -5.93 1.49
C PHE A 79 -23.03 -7.37 1.96
N VAL A 80 -22.18 -8.31 1.63
CA VAL A 80 -22.22 -9.68 2.17
C VAL A 80 -21.68 -9.71 3.62
N VAL A 81 -20.69 -8.86 3.95
CA VAL A 81 -19.99 -8.91 5.24
C VAL A 81 -20.90 -8.83 6.48
N PRO A 82 -22.00 -8.06 6.53
CA PRO A 82 -22.92 -8.06 7.68
C PRO A 82 -23.57 -9.41 8.00
N ARG A 83 -23.55 -10.35 7.06
CA ARG A 83 -24.12 -11.71 7.21
C ARG A 83 -23.04 -12.79 7.37
N VAL A 84 -21.80 -12.36 7.57
CA VAL A 84 -20.65 -13.27 7.74
C VAL A 84 -20.66 -13.83 9.15
N GLU A 85 -20.80 -15.15 9.24
CA GLU A 85 -20.74 -15.94 10.49
C GLU A 85 -19.56 -16.92 10.50
N SER A 86 -18.85 -17.05 9.37
CA SER A 86 -17.71 -17.96 9.24
C SER A 86 -16.51 -17.31 8.57
N PHE A 87 -15.32 -17.83 8.90
CA PHE A 87 -14.07 -17.37 8.28
C PHE A 87 -14.06 -17.57 6.76
N GLU A 88 -14.62 -18.67 6.26
CA GLU A 88 -14.66 -18.99 4.83
C GLU A 88 -15.48 -17.98 4.04
N THR A 89 -16.60 -17.53 4.60
CA THR A 89 -17.45 -16.51 3.95
C THR A 89 -16.74 -15.15 3.90
N LEU A 90 -16.06 -14.76 5.00
CA LEU A 90 -15.23 -13.55 5.01
C LEU A 90 -14.09 -13.67 4.00
N PHE A 91 -13.41 -14.81 3.98
CA PHE A 91 -12.32 -15.09 3.05
C PHE A 91 -12.78 -14.96 1.59
N ALA A 92 -13.91 -15.58 1.22
CA ALA A 92 -14.47 -15.48 -0.13
C ALA A 92 -14.80 -14.03 -0.52
N ALA A 93 -15.42 -13.25 0.38
CA ALA A 93 -15.68 -11.84 0.17
C ALA A 93 -14.37 -11.04 -0.03
N ARG A 94 -13.33 -11.32 0.76
CA ARG A 94 -12.02 -10.68 0.64
C ARG A 94 -11.31 -11.01 -0.66
N VAL A 95 -11.40 -12.26 -1.14
CA VAL A 95 -10.89 -12.65 -2.47
C VAL A 95 -11.61 -11.88 -3.57
N GLY A 96 -12.94 -11.75 -3.50
CA GLY A 96 -13.71 -10.93 -4.45
C GLY A 96 -13.23 -9.47 -4.49
N VAL A 97 -13.02 -8.86 -3.33
CA VAL A 97 -12.46 -7.50 -3.21
C VAL A 97 -11.05 -7.44 -3.79
N ALA A 98 -10.19 -8.42 -3.52
CA ALA A 98 -8.83 -8.46 -4.04
C ALA A 98 -8.77 -8.54 -5.58
N LEU A 99 -9.67 -9.29 -6.20
CA LEU A 99 -9.80 -9.37 -7.66
C LEU A 99 -10.18 -8.02 -8.28
N THR A 100 -11.12 -7.29 -7.68
CA THR A 100 -11.47 -5.94 -8.14
C THR A 100 -10.31 -4.96 -7.96
N HIS A 101 -9.64 -5.00 -6.81
CA HIS A 101 -8.49 -4.15 -6.50
C HIS A 101 -7.32 -4.38 -7.48
N SER A 102 -7.06 -5.63 -7.86
CA SER A 102 -5.95 -5.97 -8.78
C SER A 102 -6.09 -5.31 -10.16
N ILE A 103 -7.33 -5.09 -10.64
CA ILE A 103 -7.58 -4.38 -11.90
C ILE A 103 -7.60 -2.87 -11.66
N PHE A 104 -8.20 -2.43 -10.56
CA PHE A 104 -8.48 -1.04 -10.26
C PHE A 104 -7.23 -0.16 -10.35
N TRP A 105 -6.15 -0.51 -9.66
CA TRP A 105 -4.89 0.25 -9.67
C TRP A 105 -4.23 0.34 -11.04
N SER A 106 -4.41 -0.68 -11.88
CA SER A 106 -3.85 -0.69 -13.23
C SER A 106 -4.51 0.31 -14.17
N ILE A 107 -5.80 0.64 -13.92
CA ILE A 107 -6.57 1.51 -14.81
C ILE A 107 -6.74 2.93 -14.29
N MET A 108 -6.66 3.15 -12.97
CA MET A 108 -6.99 4.45 -12.36
C MET A 108 -6.04 5.57 -12.78
N THR A 109 -4.74 5.36 -12.71
CA THR A 109 -3.76 6.38 -13.07
C THR A 109 -3.88 6.84 -14.53
N PRO A 110 -3.93 5.93 -15.54
CA PRO A 110 -4.15 6.30 -16.93
C PRO A 110 -5.52 6.98 -17.15
N LEU A 111 -6.57 6.50 -16.49
CA LEU A 111 -7.91 7.06 -16.62
C LEU A 111 -7.99 8.47 -16.06
N ALA A 112 -7.44 8.71 -14.88
CA ALA A 112 -7.39 10.05 -14.26
C ALA A 112 -6.65 11.06 -15.15
N ALA A 113 -5.53 10.65 -15.76
CA ALA A 113 -4.78 11.49 -16.69
C ALA A 113 -5.56 11.82 -17.98
N ARG A 114 -6.44 10.93 -18.44
CA ARG A 114 -7.27 11.12 -19.67
C ARG A 114 -8.49 12.00 -19.42
N VAL A 115 -9.13 11.84 -18.26
CA VAL A 115 -10.36 12.59 -17.92
C VAL A 115 -10.03 14.00 -17.43
N ALA A 116 -8.79 14.24 -17.02
CA ALA A 116 -8.34 15.58 -16.62
C ALA A 116 -8.49 16.59 -17.76
N PRO A 117 -8.90 17.85 -17.48
CA PRO A 117 -8.99 18.89 -18.48
C PRO A 117 -7.66 19.11 -19.21
N HIS A 118 -7.72 19.59 -20.45
CA HIS A 118 -6.53 19.87 -21.26
C HIS A 118 -5.52 20.74 -20.48
N GLY A 119 -4.26 20.30 -20.44
CA GLY A 119 -3.18 20.97 -19.70
C GLY A 119 -3.19 20.74 -18.17
N LYS A 120 -4.16 20.01 -17.60
CA LYS A 120 -4.28 19.78 -16.15
C LYS A 120 -4.11 18.29 -15.74
N ARG A 121 -3.39 17.51 -16.52
CA ARG A 121 -3.12 16.09 -16.21
C ARG A 121 -2.52 15.89 -14.81
N ALA A 122 -1.59 16.77 -14.42
CA ALA A 122 -0.99 16.73 -13.09
C ALA A 122 -2.01 16.94 -11.96
N VAL A 123 -3.05 17.75 -12.19
CA VAL A 123 -4.13 17.96 -11.22
C VAL A 123 -4.97 16.69 -11.05
N GLY A 124 -5.28 15.98 -12.14
CA GLY A 124 -5.99 14.71 -12.07
C GLY A 124 -5.20 13.64 -11.29
N LEU A 125 -3.90 13.51 -11.57
CA LEU A 125 -3.02 12.60 -10.83
C LEU A 125 -2.87 13.01 -9.36
N ALA A 126 -2.72 14.30 -9.08
CA ALA A 126 -2.64 14.81 -7.71
C ALA A 126 -3.94 14.55 -6.92
N ALA A 127 -5.11 14.61 -7.57
CA ALA A 127 -6.38 14.28 -6.94
C ALA A 127 -6.42 12.80 -6.52
N VAL A 128 -5.99 11.88 -7.39
CA VAL A 128 -5.89 10.44 -7.07
C VAL A 128 -4.92 10.19 -5.90
N MET A 129 -3.75 10.85 -5.93
CA MET A 129 -2.76 10.73 -4.85
C MET A 129 -3.27 11.32 -3.53
N GLY A 130 -3.92 12.50 -3.59
CA GLY A 130 -4.52 13.16 -2.43
C GLY A 130 -5.58 12.30 -1.76
N GLY A 131 -6.43 11.68 -2.57
CA GLY A 131 -7.40 10.74 -2.08
C GLY A 131 -6.79 9.54 -1.36
N THR A 132 -5.76 8.92 -1.93
CA THR A 132 -5.05 7.80 -1.26
C THR A 132 -4.48 8.23 0.09
N ILE A 133 -3.93 9.44 0.18
CA ILE A 133 -3.41 9.99 1.44
C ILE A 133 -4.54 10.15 2.47
N VAL A 134 -5.66 10.77 2.08
CA VAL A 134 -6.83 10.94 2.96
C VAL A 134 -7.35 9.60 3.43
N ALA A 135 -7.47 8.63 2.52
CA ALA A 135 -7.92 7.29 2.84
C ALA A 135 -7.01 6.56 3.84
N THR A 136 -5.70 6.68 3.66
CA THR A 136 -4.73 6.03 4.56
C THR A 136 -4.75 6.66 5.94
N VAL A 137 -4.87 8.00 6.01
CA VAL A 137 -4.81 8.74 7.28
C VAL A 137 -6.11 8.67 8.07
N LEU A 138 -7.25 8.83 7.40
CA LEU A 138 -8.56 8.89 8.06
C LEU A 138 -9.28 7.54 8.02
N GLY A 139 -9.13 6.79 6.95
CA GLY A 139 -9.94 5.62 6.68
C GLY A 139 -9.73 4.49 7.67
N VAL A 140 -8.47 4.12 7.93
CA VAL A 140 -8.16 3.03 8.89
C VAL A 140 -8.59 3.40 10.31
N PRO A 141 -8.21 4.57 10.87
CA PRO A 141 -8.63 4.96 12.21
C PRO A 141 -10.15 5.11 12.35
N ILE A 142 -10.81 5.79 11.39
CA ILE A 142 -12.27 5.97 11.42
C ILE A 142 -12.96 4.62 11.30
N GLY A 143 -12.53 3.78 10.37
CA GLY A 143 -13.09 2.44 10.19
C GLY A 143 -12.89 1.55 11.42
N THR A 144 -11.74 1.62 12.08
CA THR A 144 -11.46 0.90 13.33
C THR A 144 -12.38 1.40 14.45
N ASN A 145 -12.50 2.72 14.62
CA ASN A 145 -13.39 3.29 15.64
C ASN A 145 -14.87 2.93 15.41
N LEU A 146 -15.33 2.98 14.16
CA LEU A 146 -16.68 2.51 13.81
C LEU A 146 -16.87 1.02 14.13
N GLY A 147 -15.84 0.21 13.90
CA GLY A 147 -15.86 -1.20 14.24
C GLY A 147 -15.94 -1.48 15.73
N HIS A 148 -15.25 -0.71 16.55
CA HIS A 148 -15.36 -0.80 18.02
C HIS A 148 -16.73 -0.35 18.53
N LEU A 149 -17.32 0.71 17.95
CA LEU A 149 -18.61 1.26 18.38
C LEU A 149 -19.82 0.44 17.93
N PHE A 150 -19.80 -0.05 16.69
CA PHE A 150 -20.96 -0.67 16.03
C PHE A 150 -20.74 -2.12 15.59
N GLY A 151 -19.58 -2.69 15.92
CA GLY A 151 -19.12 -3.99 15.42
C GLY A 151 -18.40 -3.91 14.08
N TRP A 152 -17.38 -4.77 13.90
CA TRP A 152 -16.50 -4.76 12.73
C TRP A 152 -17.26 -4.93 11.39
N HIS A 153 -18.36 -5.66 11.38
CA HIS A 153 -19.23 -5.82 10.21
C HIS A 153 -19.73 -4.49 9.65
N MET A 154 -20.07 -3.54 10.56
CA MET A 154 -20.60 -2.23 10.17
C MET A 154 -19.55 -1.38 9.44
N SER A 155 -18.28 -1.48 9.83
CA SER A 155 -17.20 -0.77 9.15
C SER A 155 -17.12 -1.17 7.67
N PHE A 156 -17.17 -2.47 7.37
CA PHE A 156 -17.19 -2.96 6.00
C PHE A 156 -18.47 -2.55 5.25
N PHE A 157 -19.61 -2.60 5.92
CA PHE A 157 -20.90 -2.22 5.32
C PHE A 157 -20.93 -0.74 4.90
N ILE A 158 -20.44 0.16 5.76
CA ILE A 158 -20.34 1.61 5.47
C ILE A 158 -19.45 1.85 4.25
N ILE A 159 -18.36 1.11 4.13
CA ILE A 159 -17.49 1.20 2.96
C ILE A 159 -18.23 0.71 1.69
N GLY A 160 -19.00 -0.36 1.81
CA GLY A 160 -19.86 -0.83 0.73
C GLY A 160 -20.84 0.24 0.25
N ILE A 161 -21.47 0.98 1.18
CA ILE A 161 -22.33 2.13 0.87
C ILE A 161 -21.53 3.23 0.16
N GLY A 162 -20.38 3.59 0.69
CA GLY A 162 -19.49 4.60 0.07
C GLY A 162 -19.15 4.23 -1.37
N SER A 163 -18.76 2.98 -1.62
CA SER A 163 -18.47 2.49 -2.97
C SER A 163 -19.70 2.50 -3.88
N ALA A 164 -20.89 2.14 -3.37
CA ALA A 164 -22.13 2.20 -4.13
C ALA A 164 -22.50 3.64 -4.50
N LEU A 165 -22.27 4.61 -3.60
CA LEU A 165 -22.46 6.04 -3.92
C LEU A 165 -21.52 6.50 -5.02
N VAL A 166 -20.25 6.09 -4.94
CA VAL A 166 -19.24 6.38 -5.98
C VAL A 166 -19.64 5.73 -7.31
N PHE A 167 -20.13 4.48 -7.30
CA PHE A 167 -20.69 3.83 -8.50
C PHE A 167 -21.77 4.69 -9.16
N VAL A 168 -22.73 5.20 -8.38
CA VAL A 168 -23.80 6.05 -8.87
C VAL A 168 -23.23 7.35 -9.46
N VAL A 169 -22.31 8.01 -8.78
CA VAL A 169 -21.67 9.25 -9.28
C VAL A 169 -20.96 8.99 -10.60
N ILE A 170 -20.13 7.94 -10.68
CA ILE A 170 -19.38 7.58 -11.88
C ILE A 170 -20.33 7.22 -13.03
N PHE A 171 -21.42 6.54 -12.74
CA PHE A 171 -22.43 6.20 -13.75
C PHE A 171 -22.99 7.45 -14.47
N PHE A 172 -23.16 8.56 -13.77
CA PHE A 172 -23.68 9.80 -14.37
C PHE A 172 -22.61 10.75 -14.89
N VAL A 173 -21.43 10.77 -14.29
CA VAL A 173 -20.41 11.81 -14.52
C VAL A 173 -19.30 11.36 -15.47
N LEU A 174 -18.88 10.09 -15.42
CA LEU A 174 -17.74 9.64 -16.22
C LEU A 174 -18.15 9.46 -17.70
N PRO A 175 -17.48 10.13 -18.64
CA PRO A 175 -17.75 9.93 -20.07
C PRO A 175 -17.32 8.53 -20.51
N VAL A 176 -17.85 8.10 -21.67
CA VAL A 176 -17.39 6.87 -22.32
C VAL A 176 -15.90 7.01 -22.66
N CYS A 177 -15.09 6.09 -22.17
CA CYS A 177 -13.64 6.07 -22.34
C CYS A 177 -13.24 4.77 -23.06
N GLU A 178 -12.88 4.90 -24.32
CA GLU A 178 -12.41 3.76 -25.12
C GLU A 178 -11.22 3.03 -24.47
N ALA A 179 -11.11 1.74 -24.74
CA ALA A 179 -9.98 0.93 -24.29
C ALA A 179 -8.65 1.53 -24.78
N THR A 180 -7.70 1.70 -23.88
CA THR A 180 -6.31 2.01 -24.29
C THR A 180 -5.56 0.71 -24.46
N HIS A 181 -4.70 0.64 -25.46
CA HIS A 181 -3.76 -0.47 -25.57
C HIS A 181 -2.89 -0.47 -24.31
N ALA A 182 -3.08 -1.45 -23.45
CA ALA A 182 -2.16 -1.69 -22.34
C ALA A 182 -0.76 -1.85 -22.90
N GLY A 183 0.26 -1.29 -22.23
CA GLY A 183 1.64 -1.37 -22.66
C GLY A 183 2.00 -2.80 -23.07
N SER A 184 2.77 -2.93 -24.13
CA SER A 184 3.04 -4.24 -24.75
C SER A 184 3.73 -5.16 -23.75
N LEU A 185 3.15 -6.34 -23.48
CA LEU A 185 3.81 -7.43 -22.75
C LEU A 185 5.18 -7.81 -23.33
N LYS A 186 5.45 -7.42 -24.59
CA LYS A 186 6.75 -7.65 -25.24
C LYS A 186 7.89 -6.90 -24.54
N SER A 187 7.60 -5.82 -23.80
CA SER A 187 8.60 -5.11 -23.00
C SER A 187 8.93 -5.79 -21.67
N LEU A 188 8.07 -6.69 -21.16
CA LEU A 188 8.23 -7.36 -19.87
C LEU A 188 9.59 -8.08 -19.70
N PRO A 189 10.04 -8.94 -20.66
CA PRO A 189 11.33 -9.61 -20.52
C PRO A 189 12.52 -8.64 -20.52
N VAL A 190 12.39 -7.51 -21.21
CA VAL A 190 13.43 -6.48 -21.28
C VAL A 190 13.52 -5.75 -19.94
N ILE A 191 12.38 -5.38 -19.37
CA ILE A 191 12.27 -4.68 -18.09
C ILE A 191 12.83 -5.55 -16.96
N LEU A 192 12.42 -6.82 -16.90
CA LEU A 192 12.87 -7.75 -15.87
C LEU A 192 14.38 -8.02 -15.89
N LYS A 193 15.05 -7.77 -17.01
CA LYS A 193 16.52 -7.92 -17.15
C LYS A 193 17.30 -6.67 -16.76
N ARG A 194 16.66 -5.53 -16.46
CA ARG A 194 17.37 -4.30 -16.03
C ARG A 194 17.89 -4.43 -14.61
N PRO A 195 19.22 -4.38 -14.36
CA PRO A 195 19.77 -4.61 -13.03
C PRO A 195 19.23 -3.64 -11.97
N GLY A 196 19.05 -2.37 -12.33
CA GLY A 196 18.50 -1.36 -11.42
C GLY A 196 17.05 -1.66 -10.98
N LEU A 197 16.21 -2.21 -11.89
CA LEU A 197 14.85 -2.63 -11.55
C LEU A 197 14.84 -3.91 -10.72
N GLN A 198 15.68 -4.88 -11.04
CA GLN A 198 15.79 -6.11 -10.25
C GLN A 198 16.16 -5.78 -8.79
N GLN A 199 17.14 -4.90 -8.61
CA GLN A 199 17.56 -4.46 -7.27
C GLN A 199 16.45 -3.68 -6.56
N LEU A 200 15.77 -2.76 -7.25
CA LEU A 200 14.63 -2.04 -6.70
C LEU A 200 13.52 -3.00 -6.25
N TYR A 201 13.16 -3.96 -7.08
CA TYR A 201 12.11 -4.94 -6.77
C TYR A 201 12.48 -5.82 -5.58
N LEU A 202 13.74 -6.27 -5.50
CA LEU A 202 14.24 -7.01 -4.34
C LEU A 202 14.18 -6.18 -3.05
N LEU A 203 14.66 -4.94 -3.09
CA LEU A 203 14.57 -4.02 -1.96
C LEU A 203 13.13 -3.76 -1.55
N THR A 204 12.24 -3.55 -2.53
CA THR A 204 10.82 -3.35 -2.29
C THR A 204 10.20 -4.54 -1.56
N VAL A 205 10.34 -5.75 -2.11
CA VAL A 205 9.70 -6.92 -1.50
C VAL A 205 10.23 -7.17 -0.09
N VAL A 206 11.54 -7.07 0.16
CA VAL A 206 12.13 -7.35 1.48
C VAL A 206 11.77 -6.26 2.48
N THR A 207 11.83 -4.98 2.09
CA THR A 207 11.47 -3.87 3.00
C THR A 207 10.00 -3.91 3.37
N VAL A 208 9.11 -4.09 2.38
CA VAL A 208 7.67 -4.16 2.59
C VAL A 208 7.29 -5.40 3.41
N LEU A 209 7.95 -6.53 3.17
CA LEU A 209 7.76 -7.76 3.94
C LEU A 209 8.08 -7.53 5.43
N GLY A 210 9.22 -6.92 5.76
CA GLY A 210 9.56 -6.60 7.14
C GLY A 210 8.60 -5.59 7.77
N GLN A 211 8.25 -4.54 7.04
CA GLN A 211 7.25 -3.56 7.43
C GLN A 211 5.91 -4.21 7.80
N PHE A 212 5.36 -5.03 6.90
CA PHE A 212 4.03 -5.63 7.08
C PHE A 212 4.02 -6.83 8.02
N THR A 213 5.17 -7.41 8.33
CA THR A 213 5.29 -8.37 9.43
C THR A 213 4.80 -7.73 10.73
N ALA A 214 5.23 -6.50 11.05
CA ALA A 214 4.80 -5.79 12.24
C ALA A 214 3.47 -5.03 12.06
N TYR A 215 3.30 -4.32 10.95
CA TYR A 215 2.13 -3.45 10.74
C TYR A 215 0.82 -4.23 10.71
N SER A 216 0.78 -5.43 10.14
CA SER A 216 -0.42 -6.26 10.10
C SER A 216 -0.94 -6.65 11.49
N TYR A 217 -0.06 -6.64 12.48
CA TYR A 217 -0.37 -6.98 13.88
C TYR A 217 -0.18 -5.78 14.83
N LEU A 218 -0.20 -4.56 14.29
CA LEU A 218 0.04 -3.35 15.08
C LEU A 218 -0.97 -3.22 16.23
N ASN A 219 -2.28 -3.45 15.96
CA ASN A 219 -3.30 -3.41 17.01
C ASN A 219 -2.98 -4.38 18.17
N PRO A 220 -2.86 -5.71 17.96
CA PRO A 220 -2.52 -6.61 19.05
C PRO A 220 -1.15 -6.33 19.69
N ILE A 221 -0.17 -5.82 18.95
CA ILE A 221 1.11 -5.39 19.55
C ILE A 221 0.88 -4.23 20.52
N LEU A 222 0.13 -3.21 20.14
CA LEU A 222 -0.16 -2.06 21.01
C LEU A 222 -1.00 -2.44 22.24
N ALA A 223 -1.97 -3.34 22.07
CA ALA A 223 -2.80 -3.83 23.16
C ALA A 223 -1.99 -4.65 24.16
N THR A 224 -1.15 -5.59 23.68
CA THR A 224 -0.41 -6.50 24.57
C THR A 224 0.85 -5.89 25.17
N ALA A 225 1.60 -5.13 24.38
CA ALA A 225 2.87 -4.55 24.78
C ALA A 225 2.70 -3.23 25.53
N GLY A 226 1.81 -2.36 25.03
CA GLY A 226 1.57 -1.05 25.59
C GLY A 226 0.47 -1.03 26.65
N GLY A 227 -0.32 -2.10 26.78
CA GLY A 227 -1.51 -2.10 27.60
C GLY A 227 -2.50 -1.00 27.21
N LEU A 228 -2.49 -0.59 25.93
CA LEU A 228 -3.29 0.51 25.44
C LEU A 228 -4.75 0.08 25.28
N ASP A 229 -5.67 0.95 25.67
CA ASP A 229 -7.08 0.77 25.37
C ASP A 229 -7.40 1.01 23.88
N GLU A 230 -8.60 0.63 23.47
CA GLU A 230 -9.07 0.74 22.10
C GLU A 230 -9.00 2.18 21.56
N GLY A 231 -9.34 3.18 22.40
CA GLY A 231 -9.31 4.59 22.02
C GLY A 231 -7.88 5.07 21.73
N MET A 232 -6.92 4.66 22.57
CA MET A 232 -5.52 4.98 22.38
C MET A 232 -4.94 4.27 21.15
N ILE A 233 -5.33 3.02 20.88
CA ILE A 233 -4.91 2.30 19.68
C ILE A 233 -5.39 3.02 18.42
N VAL A 234 -6.66 3.44 18.36
CA VAL A 234 -7.18 4.26 17.26
C VAL A 234 -6.37 5.55 17.10
N THR A 235 -6.05 6.21 18.23
CA THR A 235 -5.21 7.42 18.23
C THR A 235 -3.83 7.15 17.64
N MET A 236 -3.18 6.03 17.98
CA MET A 236 -1.87 5.65 17.42
C MET A 236 -1.92 5.37 15.92
N LEU A 237 -2.99 4.74 15.43
CA LEU A 237 -3.22 4.55 13.99
C LEU A 237 -3.40 5.90 13.27
N PHE A 238 -4.09 6.84 13.89
CA PHE A 238 -4.24 8.20 13.38
C PHE A 238 -2.89 8.93 13.31
N VAL A 239 -2.12 8.86 14.38
CA VAL A 239 -0.77 9.44 14.48
C VAL A 239 0.15 8.85 13.40
N PHE A 240 0.12 7.53 13.20
CA PHE A 240 0.87 6.86 12.14
C PHE A 240 0.52 7.42 10.75
N GLY A 241 -0.77 7.57 10.47
CA GLY A 241 -1.26 8.10 9.18
C GLY A 241 -0.84 9.56 8.96
N ILE A 242 -1.04 10.45 9.95
CA ILE A 242 -0.63 11.86 9.87
C ILE A 242 0.88 11.98 9.69
N ALA A 243 1.64 11.18 10.44
CA ALA A 243 3.09 11.14 10.29
C ALA A 243 3.51 10.75 8.86
N GLY A 244 2.76 9.87 8.21
CA GLY A 244 2.96 9.50 6.82
C GLY A 244 2.82 10.70 5.86
N ILE A 245 1.85 11.60 6.07
CA ILE A 245 1.74 12.85 5.28
C ILE A 245 3.00 13.69 5.47
N VAL A 246 3.39 13.92 6.72
CA VAL A 246 4.57 14.72 7.04
C VAL A 246 5.82 14.11 6.39
N GLY A 247 5.97 12.78 6.49
CA GLY A 247 7.05 12.04 5.86
C GLY A 247 7.10 12.22 4.33
N THR A 248 5.95 12.16 3.67
CA THR A 248 5.84 12.39 2.23
C THR A 248 6.24 13.82 1.86
N VAL A 249 5.76 14.83 2.60
CA VAL A 249 6.12 16.25 2.36
C VAL A 249 7.60 16.50 2.58
N VAL A 250 8.20 15.93 3.62
CA VAL A 250 9.64 16.07 3.90
C VAL A 250 10.46 15.36 2.81
N ALA A 251 10.10 14.12 2.50
CA ALA A 251 10.81 13.33 1.50
C ALA A 251 10.71 13.95 0.09
N SER A 252 9.58 14.55 -0.29
CA SER A 252 9.42 15.21 -1.60
C SER A 252 10.43 16.35 -1.84
N LYS A 253 10.90 16.99 -0.77
CA LYS A 253 11.90 18.07 -0.86
C LYS A 253 13.35 17.54 -1.01
N THR A 254 13.58 16.29 -0.63
CA THR A 254 14.93 15.71 -0.58
C THR A 254 15.15 14.65 -1.65
N VAL A 255 14.11 13.94 -2.05
CA VAL A 255 14.18 12.78 -2.95
C VAL A 255 14.69 13.13 -4.34
N ASP A 256 14.35 14.30 -4.88
CA ASP A 256 14.81 14.72 -6.22
C ASP A 256 16.33 14.96 -6.28
N ARG A 257 16.93 15.42 -5.19
CA ARG A 257 18.36 15.75 -5.15
C ARG A 257 19.20 14.64 -4.47
N HIS A 258 18.62 13.97 -3.50
CA HIS A 258 19.30 13.04 -2.60
C HIS A 258 18.50 11.75 -2.39
N CYS A 259 17.98 11.15 -3.49
CA CYS A 259 17.09 9.99 -3.44
C CYS A 259 17.66 8.84 -2.60
N GLU A 260 18.92 8.48 -2.83
CA GLU A 260 19.58 7.35 -2.16
C GLU A 260 19.80 7.61 -0.66
N THR A 261 20.22 8.81 -0.28
CA THR A 261 20.40 9.19 1.13
C THR A 261 19.06 9.24 1.84
N THR A 262 18.01 9.75 1.19
CA THR A 262 16.66 9.78 1.72
C THR A 262 16.12 8.37 1.93
N LEU A 263 16.30 7.48 0.94
CA LEU A 263 15.91 6.08 1.03
C LEU A 263 16.62 5.36 2.17
N LEU A 264 17.96 5.46 2.23
CA LEU A 264 18.76 4.82 3.25
C LEU A 264 18.37 5.30 4.67
N GLY A 265 18.30 6.63 4.85
CA GLY A 265 17.90 7.22 6.13
C GLY A 265 16.50 6.78 6.57
N ALA A 266 15.54 6.79 5.65
CA ALA A 266 14.20 6.34 5.93
C ALA A 266 14.15 4.84 6.29
N MET A 267 14.85 3.96 5.57
CA MET A 267 14.93 2.54 5.90
C MET A 267 15.58 2.29 7.26
N VAL A 268 16.62 3.04 7.63
CA VAL A 268 17.25 2.97 8.97
C VAL A 268 16.23 3.36 10.05
N ILE A 269 15.46 4.43 9.84
CA ILE A 269 14.42 4.87 10.79
C ILE A 269 13.34 3.80 10.92
N VAL A 270 12.86 3.20 9.83
CA VAL A 270 11.87 2.09 9.88
C VAL A 270 12.45 0.93 10.70
N CYS A 271 13.67 0.49 10.40
CA CYS A 271 14.35 -0.60 11.11
C CYS A 271 14.47 -0.32 12.62
N ALA A 272 14.96 0.86 12.98
CA ALA A 272 15.14 1.28 14.37
C ALA A 272 13.76 1.38 15.09
N SER A 273 12.75 1.95 14.44
CA SER A 273 11.40 2.07 15.01
C SER A 273 10.83 0.69 15.33
N LEU A 274 10.94 -0.27 14.41
CA LEU A 274 10.47 -1.64 14.64
C LEU A 274 11.27 -2.36 15.73
N ALA A 275 12.59 -2.20 15.76
CA ALA A 275 13.44 -2.82 16.77
C ALA A 275 13.19 -2.27 18.18
N LEU A 276 12.86 -1.00 18.30
CA LEU A 276 12.60 -0.34 19.58
C LEU A 276 11.14 -0.38 20.03
N LEU A 277 10.21 -0.78 19.14
CA LEU A 277 8.78 -0.75 19.41
C LEU A 277 8.41 -1.50 20.70
N ALA A 278 8.91 -2.70 20.84
CA ALA A 278 8.61 -3.56 21.98
C ALA A 278 9.20 -3.03 23.31
N VAL A 279 10.43 -2.48 23.25
CA VAL A 279 11.11 -1.93 24.46
C VAL A 279 10.41 -0.64 24.92
N SER A 280 9.88 0.13 23.98
CA SER A 280 9.23 1.42 24.26
C SER A 280 7.76 1.30 24.65
N ALA A 281 7.20 0.10 24.59
CA ALA A 281 5.79 -0.15 24.84
C ALA A 281 5.32 0.27 26.25
N ALA A 282 6.20 0.21 27.25
CA ALA A 282 5.90 0.63 28.61
C ALA A 282 5.74 2.16 28.80
N ASN A 283 6.13 2.97 27.80
CA ASN A 283 6.04 4.44 27.87
C ASN A 283 5.33 4.97 26.63
N THR A 284 4.11 5.46 26.82
CA THR A 284 3.24 5.97 25.76
C THR A 284 3.90 7.08 24.91
N VAL A 285 4.70 7.96 25.55
CA VAL A 285 5.39 9.04 24.81
C VAL A 285 6.46 8.47 23.87
N SER A 286 7.31 7.57 24.37
CA SER A 286 8.32 6.89 23.53
C SER A 286 7.68 6.11 22.40
N LEU A 287 6.60 5.39 22.67
CA LEU A 287 5.83 4.64 21.70
C LEU A 287 5.25 5.55 20.63
N THR A 288 4.66 6.69 21.02
CA THR A 288 4.11 7.68 20.07
C THR A 288 5.20 8.23 19.17
N VAL A 289 6.37 8.59 19.71
CA VAL A 289 7.52 9.08 18.91
C VAL A 289 7.95 8.03 17.89
N LEU A 290 8.06 6.76 18.29
CA LEU A 290 8.43 5.67 17.37
C LEU A 290 7.38 5.48 16.27
N ILE A 291 6.10 5.55 16.59
CA ILE A 291 5.01 5.44 15.61
C ILE A 291 5.05 6.60 14.61
N VAL A 292 5.34 7.84 15.08
CA VAL A 292 5.54 9.01 14.19
C VAL A 292 6.74 8.78 13.27
N CYS A 293 7.88 8.40 13.83
CA CYS A 293 9.09 8.13 13.05
C CYS A 293 8.85 7.02 12.02
N TRP A 294 8.21 5.95 12.43
CA TRP A 294 7.89 4.80 11.57
C TRP A 294 6.96 5.20 10.41
N GLY A 295 5.82 5.84 10.71
CA GLY A 295 4.86 6.27 9.69
C GLY A 295 5.48 7.23 8.67
N ALA A 296 6.21 8.24 9.15
CA ALA A 296 6.90 9.20 8.29
C ALA A 296 7.98 8.54 7.42
N ALA A 297 8.79 7.67 8.00
CA ALA A 297 9.88 7.01 7.29
C ALA A 297 9.34 6.03 6.24
N MET A 298 8.27 5.27 6.53
CA MET A 298 7.74 4.31 5.57
C MET A 298 7.19 4.97 4.30
N THR A 299 6.48 6.09 4.43
CA THR A 299 6.01 6.84 3.25
C THR A 299 7.15 7.47 2.47
N ALA A 300 8.23 7.91 3.15
CA ALA A 300 9.45 8.37 2.50
C ALA A 300 10.14 7.25 1.70
N VAL A 301 10.18 6.01 2.23
CA VAL A 301 10.67 4.83 1.49
C VAL A 301 9.84 4.58 0.24
N CYS A 302 8.51 4.60 0.35
CA CYS A 302 7.62 4.39 -0.79
C CYS A 302 7.83 5.45 -1.88
N LEU A 303 7.96 6.73 -1.50
CA LEU A 303 8.21 7.82 -2.45
C LEU A 303 9.57 7.66 -3.14
N ALA A 304 10.62 7.31 -2.39
CA ALA A 304 11.94 7.07 -2.95
C ALA A 304 11.95 5.87 -3.93
N PHE A 305 11.28 4.77 -3.60
CA PHE A 305 11.15 3.63 -4.51
C PHE A 305 10.44 4.00 -5.82
N GLN A 306 9.35 4.77 -5.74
CA GLN A 306 8.64 5.23 -6.94
C GLN A 306 9.51 6.19 -7.79
N THR A 307 10.29 7.06 -7.16
CA THR A 307 11.22 7.95 -7.86
C THR A 307 12.30 7.15 -8.59
N VAL A 308 12.91 6.16 -7.92
CA VAL A 308 13.88 5.25 -8.55
C VAL A 308 13.26 4.51 -9.73
N LEU A 309 12.04 3.98 -9.57
CA LEU A 309 11.30 3.27 -10.61
C LEU A 309 11.18 4.09 -11.89
N LEU A 310 10.67 5.32 -11.77
CA LEU A 310 10.47 6.23 -12.89
C LEU A 310 11.78 6.67 -13.53
N THR A 311 12.84 6.76 -12.74
CA THR A 311 14.19 7.13 -13.23
C THR A 311 14.85 5.99 -14.00
N VAL A 312 14.67 4.74 -13.57
CA VAL A 312 15.32 3.56 -14.19
C VAL A 312 14.54 3.04 -15.41
N ALA A 313 13.23 3.28 -15.46
CA ALA A 313 12.36 2.80 -16.54
C ALA A 313 11.45 3.90 -17.11
N PRO A 314 11.97 5.04 -17.58
CA PRO A 314 11.15 6.12 -18.12
C PRO A 314 10.41 5.73 -19.40
N ASP A 315 11.00 4.83 -20.19
CA ASP A 315 10.47 4.31 -21.46
C ASP A 315 9.39 3.23 -21.30
N ALA A 316 9.24 2.67 -20.09
CA ALA A 316 8.32 1.59 -19.81
C ALA A 316 7.69 1.74 -18.41
N ALA A 317 7.44 2.98 -17.99
CA ALA A 317 6.99 3.33 -16.66
C ALA A 317 5.73 2.57 -16.23
N ASP A 318 4.75 2.41 -17.12
CA ASP A 318 3.47 1.74 -16.81
C ASP A 318 3.67 0.25 -16.47
N VAL A 319 4.49 -0.46 -17.28
CA VAL A 319 4.76 -1.89 -17.02
C VAL A 319 5.62 -2.07 -15.78
N ALA A 320 6.62 -1.21 -15.60
CA ALA A 320 7.46 -1.23 -14.41
C ALA A 320 6.65 -0.94 -13.13
N ALA A 321 5.70 0.02 -13.19
CA ALA A 321 4.81 0.35 -12.08
C ALA A 321 3.82 -0.79 -11.76
N SER A 322 3.29 -1.48 -12.77
CA SER A 322 2.42 -2.64 -12.58
C SER A 322 3.15 -3.79 -11.89
N LEU A 323 4.39 -4.07 -12.30
CA LEU A 323 5.26 -5.05 -11.63
C LEU A 323 5.60 -4.64 -10.19
N TYR A 324 5.93 -3.36 -9.99
CA TYR A 324 6.20 -2.81 -8.67
C TYR A 324 5.00 -3.01 -7.72
N SER A 325 3.78 -2.71 -8.19
CA SER A 325 2.55 -2.94 -7.43
C SER A 325 2.37 -4.40 -7.04
N GLY A 326 2.56 -5.34 -7.98
CA GLY A 326 2.51 -6.78 -7.69
C GLY A 326 3.54 -7.20 -6.65
N ILE A 327 4.79 -6.78 -6.81
CA ILE A 327 5.90 -7.08 -5.90
C ILE A 327 5.68 -6.46 -4.50
N PHE A 328 5.13 -5.25 -4.44
CA PHE A 328 4.74 -4.61 -3.20
C PHE A 328 3.70 -5.44 -2.44
N ASN A 329 2.69 -5.95 -3.15
CA ASN A 329 1.67 -6.83 -2.57
C ASN A 329 2.23 -8.20 -2.14
N VAL A 330 3.23 -8.76 -2.83
CA VAL A 330 3.97 -9.94 -2.33
C VAL A 330 4.61 -9.63 -0.97
N GLY A 331 5.20 -8.44 -0.82
CA GLY A 331 5.74 -7.99 0.47
C GLY A 331 4.67 -7.87 1.55
N ILE A 332 3.50 -7.27 1.23
CA ILE A 332 2.37 -7.16 2.17
C ILE A 332 1.91 -8.55 2.63
N GLY A 333 1.58 -9.43 1.69
CA GLY A 333 1.05 -10.77 2.00
C GLY A 333 2.06 -11.66 2.70
N GLY A 334 3.32 -11.63 2.25
CA GLY A 334 4.41 -12.36 2.89
C GLY A 334 4.69 -11.87 4.31
N GLY A 335 4.67 -10.55 4.52
CA GLY A 335 4.82 -9.96 5.84
C GLY A 335 3.69 -10.37 6.80
N ALA A 336 2.45 -10.24 6.36
CA ALA A 336 1.29 -10.69 7.15
C ALA A 336 1.36 -12.18 7.50
N PHE A 337 1.80 -13.02 6.56
CA PHE A 337 1.99 -14.45 6.80
C PHE A 337 3.10 -14.74 7.83
N ILE A 338 4.26 -14.09 7.70
CA ILE A 338 5.35 -14.24 8.67
C ILE A 338 4.90 -13.77 10.05
N GLY A 339 4.22 -12.60 10.12
CA GLY A 339 3.67 -12.08 11.36
C GLY A 339 2.68 -13.06 12.02
N SER A 340 1.83 -13.73 11.22
CA SER A 340 0.94 -14.80 11.70
C SER A 340 1.74 -15.94 12.36
N ARG A 341 2.73 -16.48 11.65
CA ARG A 341 3.53 -17.62 12.17
C ARG A 341 4.32 -17.25 13.43
N VAL A 342 4.91 -16.05 13.45
CA VAL A 342 5.66 -15.57 14.61
C VAL A 342 4.74 -15.32 15.81
N SER A 343 3.59 -14.69 15.59
CA SER A 343 2.66 -14.40 16.68
C SER A 343 2.02 -15.67 17.25
N GLU A 344 1.78 -16.68 16.43
CA GLU A 344 1.30 -17.98 16.85
C GLU A 344 2.34 -18.74 17.69
N ALA A 345 3.61 -18.70 17.29
CA ALA A 345 4.69 -19.43 17.94
C ALA A 345 5.25 -18.75 19.20
N ALA A 346 5.30 -17.42 19.24
CA ALA A 346 6.04 -16.65 20.24
C ALA A 346 5.30 -15.42 20.79
N GLY A 347 4.04 -15.18 20.37
CA GLY A 347 3.26 -14.03 20.75
C GLY A 347 3.57 -12.78 19.91
N PHE A 348 2.90 -11.66 20.23
CA PHE A 348 2.92 -10.46 19.37
C PHE A 348 4.19 -9.61 19.49
N MET A 349 4.88 -9.65 20.63
CA MET A 349 6.10 -8.83 20.84
C MET A 349 7.24 -9.18 19.88
N PRO A 350 7.59 -10.46 19.64
CA PRO A 350 8.65 -10.84 18.69
C PRO A 350 8.37 -10.46 17.24
N VAL A 351 7.11 -10.23 16.88
CA VAL A 351 6.72 -9.86 15.51
C VAL A 351 7.41 -8.57 15.05
N ALA A 352 7.51 -7.57 15.94
CA ALA A 352 8.21 -6.31 15.65
C ALA A 352 9.72 -6.53 15.42
N TYR A 353 10.37 -7.38 16.23
CA TYR A 353 11.78 -7.71 16.08
C TYR A 353 12.07 -8.47 14.78
N VAL A 354 11.21 -9.41 14.42
CA VAL A 354 11.34 -10.14 13.15
C VAL A 354 11.18 -9.18 11.97
N GLY A 355 10.20 -8.27 12.03
CA GLY A 355 10.04 -7.21 11.04
C GLY A 355 11.29 -6.33 10.91
N ALA A 356 11.86 -5.89 12.04
CA ALA A 356 13.11 -5.13 12.06
C ALA A 356 14.29 -5.91 11.43
N GLY A 357 14.44 -7.20 11.77
CA GLY A 357 15.47 -8.07 11.20
C GLY A 357 15.37 -8.19 9.68
N ILE A 358 14.16 -8.32 9.16
CA ILE A 358 13.93 -8.38 7.71
C ILE A 358 14.28 -7.04 7.03
N VAL A 359 13.90 -5.91 7.61
CA VAL A 359 14.30 -4.58 7.09
C VAL A 359 15.83 -4.40 7.17
N ALA A 360 16.48 -4.90 8.23
CA ALA A 360 17.93 -4.88 8.34
C ALA A 360 18.63 -5.70 7.24
N LEU A 361 18.05 -6.84 6.83
CA LEU A 361 18.55 -7.62 5.67
C LEU A 361 18.44 -6.81 4.36
N SER A 362 17.37 -6.03 4.19
CA SER A 362 17.25 -5.13 3.04
C SER A 362 18.33 -4.04 3.04
N LEU A 363 18.59 -3.41 4.19
CA LEU A 363 19.68 -2.45 4.37
C LEU A 363 21.05 -3.06 4.09
N LEU A 364 21.30 -4.27 4.59
CA LEU A 364 22.54 -4.99 4.35
C LEU A 364 22.74 -5.31 2.87
N SER A 365 21.68 -5.74 2.18
CA SER A 365 21.75 -6.00 0.73
C SER A 365 22.13 -4.75 -0.05
N LEU A 366 21.60 -3.60 0.32
CA LEU A 366 21.94 -2.31 -0.30
C LEU A 366 23.40 -1.93 -0.05
N ALA A 367 23.89 -2.11 1.18
CA ALA A 367 25.29 -1.86 1.55
C ALA A 367 26.26 -2.78 0.78
N VAL A 368 25.94 -4.07 0.67
CA VAL A 368 26.76 -5.05 -0.07
C VAL A 368 26.86 -4.69 -1.55
N VAL A 369 25.76 -4.29 -2.18
CA VAL A 369 25.77 -3.87 -3.58
C VAL A 369 26.65 -2.64 -3.76
N ARG A 370 26.53 -1.65 -2.89
CA ARG A 370 27.38 -0.46 -2.91
C ARG A 370 28.87 -0.79 -2.79
N LEU A 371 29.22 -1.67 -1.85
CA LEU A 371 30.61 -2.07 -1.65
C LEU A 371 31.19 -2.83 -2.87
N LYS A 372 30.38 -3.66 -3.53
CA LYS A 372 30.82 -4.44 -4.69
C LYS A 372 30.89 -3.63 -5.99
N THR A 373 29.97 -2.71 -6.20
CA THR A 373 29.82 -2.00 -7.48
C THR A 373 30.36 -0.57 -7.44
N GLY A 374 30.62 -0.02 -6.25
CA GLY A 374 30.94 1.39 -6.04
C GLY A 374 29.77 2.32 -6.38
N LYS A 375 28.61 1.78 -6.78
CA LYS A 375 27.46 2.52 -7.24
C LYS A 375 26.23 2.19 -6.39
N TRP A 376 25.39 3.17 -6.24
CA TRP A 376 24.05 2.99 -5.69
C TRP A 376 23.08 2.52 -6.79
N LEU A 377 21.79 2.37 -6.43
CA LEU A 377 20.68 2.03 -7.33
C LEU A 377 20.63 2.90 -8.60
N LEU A 378 20.95 4.18 -8.46
CA LEU A 378 21.05 5.15 -9.53
C LEU A 378 22.54 5.34 -9.83
N GLY A 379 23.05 4.79 -10.93
CA GLY A 379 24.42 5.10 -11.36
C GLY A 379 24.58 6.61 -11.60
N GLU A 380 25.78 7.16 -11.37
CA GLU A 380 26.09 8.60 -11.45
C GLU A 380 25.63 9.35 -12.70
N GLN A 381 25.33 8.64 -13.79
CA GLN A 381 24.86 9.25 -15.04
C GLN A 381 23.40 9.69 -15.04
N THR A 382 22.57 9.22 -14.09
CA THR A 382 21.13 9.49 -14.10
C THR A 382 20.77 10.79 -13.36
N VAL A 383 21.58 11.19 -12.37
CA VAL A 383 21.35 12.40 -11.60
C VAL A 383 21.64 13.68 -12.42
N ARG A 384 22.52 13.59 -13.43
CA ARG A 384 22.84 14.74 -14.29
C ARG A 384 21.75 15.11 -15.32
N LYS A 385 20.85 14.20 -15.70
CA LYS A 385 19.86 14.46 -16.77
C LYS A 385 18.54 15.06 -16.30
N VAL A 386 18.26 15.11 -15.03
CA VAL A 386 17.00 15.69 -14.52
C VAL A 386 17.05 17.23 -14.46
N GLY A 387 18.22 17.83 -14.57
CA GLY A 387 18.42 19.28 -14.52
C GLY A 387 18.75 19.99 -15.85
N GLU A 388 18.94 19.27 -16.94
CA GLU A 388 19.25 19.90 -18.23
C GLU A 388 17.99 19.97 -19.11
N PRO A 389 17.63 21.17 -19.64
CA PRO A 389 16.58 21.29 -20.64
C PRO A 389 17.01 20.51 -21.90
N VAL A 390 16.08 19.74 -22.46
CA VAL A 390 16.25 19.05 -23.74
C VAL A 390 16.58 20.09 -24.79
N HIS A 391 17.85 20.21 -25.19
CA HIS A 391 18.22 20.91 -26.39
C HIS A 391 17.75 20.07 -27.58
N GLU A 392 16.66 20.50 -28.19
CA GLU A 392 16.28 20.06 -29.54
C GLU A 392 17.44 20.34 -30.50
N SER A 393 18.14 19.27 -30.93
CA SER A 393 19.03 19.36 -32.08
C SER A 393 18.17 19.47 -33.33
N LYS A 394 18.33 20.59 -34.02
CA LYS A 394 17.78 20.89 -35.33
C LYS A 394 18.22 19.88 -36.37
#